data_57d2a878dac9400c6fe188ec2a297578
#
_entry.id   57d2a878dac9400c6fe188ec2a297578
#
_cell.length_a   1.000
_cell.length_b   1.000
_cell.length_c   1.000
_cell.angle_alpha   90.00
_cell.angle_beta   90.00
_cell.angle_gamma   90.00
#
_symmetry.space_group_name_H-M   'P 1'
#
loop_
_entity.id
_entity.type
_entity.pdbx_description
1 polymer ?
#
loop_
_entity_poly.entity_id
_entity_poly.type
_entity_poly.pdbx_seq_one_letter_code
_entity_poly.pdbx_strand_id
1 'polypeptide(L)'
;RLSLVGSEMCIRDSYRLAPGPDGGAGEVDVVLTGATTSNGLEWSPDGTRAYYNDTPTRQVAVFDYSREEGLTNRRVLVDVLDGEGKPDGLTVDAEGGIWVAVISHGQIHRYTPEGTLDEVVEVPVQKTTACTFGGDDLGTLYITTSWENLERGEDPLAGALFAVRPGVTGLPARPFAG
;
A
#
# COMPACT_ATOMS: atom_id res chain seq x y z
N ARG A 1 0.68 23.64 -15.29
CA ARG A 1 0.80 24.09 -13.89
C ARG A 1 -0.50 23.72 -13.19
N LEU A 2 -0.47 22.63 -12.46
CA LEU A 2 -1.49 22.35 -11.45
C LEU A 2 -1.25 23.33 -10.29
N SER A 3 -2.13 24.29 -10.14
CA SER A 3 -2.14 25.24 -9.02
C SER A 3 -3.02 24.64 -7.92
N LEU A 4 -2.43 24.19 -6.84
CA LEU A 4 -3.14 23.94 -5.61
C LEU A 4 -3.50 25.28 -5.00
N VAL A 5 -4.76 25.67 -5.07
CA VAL A 5 -5.33 26.84 -4.40
C VAL A 5 -6.34 26.36 -3.39
N GLY A 6 -6.04 26.57 -2.10
CA GLY A 6 -6.98 26.39 -1.02
C GLY A 6 -6.39 25.63 0.17
N SER A 7 -6.49 26.24 1.33
CA SER A 7 -6.15 25.68 2.65
C SER A 7 -7.19 24.66 3.12
N GLU A 8 -7.76 23.88 2.22
CA GLU A 8 -8.69 22.82 2.56
C GLU A 8 -8.01 21.47 2.38
N MET A 9 -8.22 20.63 3.39
CA MET A 9 -7.79 19.24 3.51
C MET A 9 -7.51 18.63 2.15
N CYS A 10 -6.27 18.19 1.95
CA CYS A 10 -5.84 17.58 0.71
C CYS A 10 -6.84 16.50 0.28
N ILE A 11 -7.63 16.80 -0.73
CA ILE A 11 -8.40 15.79 -1.44
C ILE A 11 -7.36 14.88 -2.08
N ARG A 12 -7.18 13.68 -1.52
CA ARG A 12 -6.16 12.73 -1.95
C ARG A 12 -6.80 11.72 -2.89
N ASP A 13 -7.27 12.23 -4.01
CA ASP A 13 -7.84 11.42 -5.06
C ASP A 13 -6.76 10.58 -5.73
N SER A 14 -7.12 9.42 -6.25
CA SER A 14 -6.23 8.61 -7.06
C SER A 14 -6.49 8.89 -8.54
N TYR A 15 -5.40 8.98 -9.30
CA TYR A 15 -5.44 9.33 -10.71
C TYR A 15 -4.86 8.20 -11.56
N ARG A 16 -5.47 7.97 -12.70
CA ARG A 16 -4.91 7.12 -13.75
C ARG A 16 -4.31 7.99 -14.84
N LEU A 17 -3.05 7.73 -15.17
CA LEU A 17 -2.37 8.32 -16.32
C LEU A 17 -2.40 7.29 -17.46
N ALA A 18 -3.12 7.60 -18.53
CA ALA A 18 -3.08 6.79 -19.74
C ALA A 18 -1.82 7.10 -20.57
N PRO A 19 -1.22 6.14 -21.28
CA PRO A 19 -0.17 6.45 -22.24
C PRO A 19 -0.74 7.28 -23.40
N GLY A 20 -0.02 8.33 -23.80
CA GLY A 20 -0.35 9.12 -24.97
C GLY A 20 -0.03 8.40 -26.27
N PRO A 21 -0.55 8.89 -27.41
CA PRO A 21 -0.36 8.27 -28.73
C PRO A 21 1.12 8.21 -29.15
N ASP A 22 1.96 9.08 -28.61
CA ASP A 22 3.39 9.17 -28.92
C ASP A 22 4.27 8.50 -27.84
N GLY A 23 3.67 7.72 -26.93
CA GLY A 23 4.37 7.09 -25.82
C GLY A 23 4.70 8.01 -24.64
N GLY A 24 4.25 9.26 -24.68
CA GLY A 24 4.33 10.20 -23.56
C GLY A 24 3.13 10.11 -22.62
N ALA A 25 3.04 11.04 -21.67
CA ALA A 25 1.89 11.16 -20.77
C ALA A 25 0.64 11.57 -21.58
N GLY A 26 -0.41 10.76 -21.49
CA GLY A 26 -1.70 11.02 -22.11
C GLY A 26 -2.71 11.66 -21.14
N GLU A 27 -3.96 11.26 -21.25
CA GLU A 27 -5.04 11.80 -20.43
C GLU A 27 -4.90 11.34 -18.97
N VAL A 28 -5.31 12.21 -18.05
CA VAL A 28 -5.35 11.94 -16.63
C VAL A 28 -6.82 11.83 -16.20
N ASP A 29 -7.20 10.65 -15.74
CA ASP A 29 -8.54 10.40 -15.20
C ASP A 29 -8.50 10.31 -13.67
N VAL A 30 -9.51 10.83 -13.02
CA VAL A 30 -9.75 10.58 -11.59
C VAL A 30 -10.41 9.21 -11.45
N VAL A 31 -9.76 8.28 -10.75
CA VAL A 31 -10.26 6.90 -10.60
C VAL A 31 -10.81 6.60 -9.20
N LEU A 32 -10.44 7.40 -8.21
CA LEU A 32 -10.96 7.29 -6.85
C LEU A 32 -11.01 8.67 -6.22
N THR A 33 -12.15 9.03 -5.64
CA THR A 33 -12.35 10.30 -4.93
C THR A 33 -12.69 10.07 -3.47
N GLY A 34 -12.52 11.13 -2.66
CA GLY A 34 -12.92 11.11 -1.25
C GLY A 34 -12.01 10.30 -0.34
N ALA A 35 -10.79 9.99 -0.76
CA ALA A 35 -9.79 9.42 0.13
C ALA A 35 -9.29 10.47 1.13
N THR A 36 -9.17 10.09 2.40
CA THR A 36 -8.68 10.97 3.46
C THR A 36 -7.17 10.97 3.52
N THR A 37 -6.56 9.79 3.53
CA THR A 37 -5.11 9.61 3.48
C THR A 37 -4.82 8.41 2.61
N SER A 38 -4.69 8.68 1.29
CA SER A 38 -4.37 7.67 0.29
C SER A 38 -3.01 7.06 0.57
N ASN A 39 -2.97 5.74 0.73
CA ASN A 39 -1.77 4.97 1.05
C ASN A 39 -1.63 3.76 0.13
N GLY A 40 -1.32 2.59 0.66
CA GLY A 40 -1.00 1.42 -0.13
C GLY A 40 -2.00 1.13 -1.24
N LEU A 41 -1.49 0.87 -2.44
CA LEU A 41 -2.26 0.44 -3.61
C LEU A 41 -1.45 -0.61 -4.37
N GLU A 42 -1.99 -1.81 -4.56
CA GLU A 42 -1.37 -2.89 -5.33
C GLU A 42 -2.42 -3.80 -5.94
N TRP A 43 -2.04 -4.55 -6.96
CA TRP A 43 -2.90 -5.47 -7.70
C TRP A 43 -2.63 -6.93 -7.36
N SER A 44 -3.67 -7.75 -7.43
CA SER A 44 -3.54 -9.21 -7.37
C SER A 44 -2.60 -9.74 -8.47
N PRO A 45 -2.00 -10.93 -8.31
CA PRO A 45 -1.09 -11.51 -9.31
C PRO A 45 -1.74 -11.65 -10.69
N ASP A 46 -3.01 -11.99 -10.75
CA ASP A 46 -3.80 -12.11 -11.99
C ASP A 46 -4.28 -10.77 -12.55
N GLY A 47 -4.11 -9.67 -11.78
CA GLY A 47 -4.50 -8.33 -12.19
C GLY A 47 -6.00 -8.08 -12.25
N THR A 48 -6.83 -8.93 -11.62
CA THR A 48 -8.30 -8.79 -11.61
C THR A 48 -8.84 -8.05 -10.40
N ARG A 49 -8.01 -7.85 -9.37
CA ARG A 49 -8.35 -7.11 -8.16
C ARG A 49 -7.30 -6.04 -7.88
N ALA A 50 -7.71 -4.99 -7.19
CA ALA A 50 -6.81 -4.01 -6.59
C ALA A 50 -7.12 -3.86 -5.10
N TYR A 51 -6.08 -3.75 -4.28
CA TYR A 51 -6.16 -3.54 -2.84
C TYR A 51 -5.72 -2.13 -2.52
N TYR A 52 -6.43 -1.47 -1.60
CA TYR A 52 -6.21 -0.05 -1.32
C TYR A 52 -6.40 0.27 0.16
N ASN A 53 -5.49 1.06 0.70
CA ASN A 53 -5.56 1.59 2.05
C ASN A 53 -5.89 3.09 2.05
N ASP A 54 -6.94 3.46 2.77
CA ASP A 54 -7.16 4.82 3.25
C ASP A 54 -6.97 4.79 4.77
N THR A 55 -5.83 5.26 5.24
CA THR A 55 -5.34 5.08 6.62
C THR A 55 -6.37 5.38 7.71
N PRO A 56 -7.14 6.50 7.68
CA PRO A 56 -8.14 6.77 8.70
C PRO A 56 -9.32 5.82 8.73
N THR A 57 -9.60 5.12 7.63
CA THR A 57 -10.70 4.13 7.58
C THR A 57 -10.38 2.87 8.36
N ARG A 58 -9.09 2.61 8.61
CA ARG A 58 -8.60 1.40 9.29
C ARG A 58 -8.93 0.10 8.57
N GLN A 59 -9.19 0.17 7.27
CA GLN A 59 -9.61 -0.94 6.43
C GLN A 59 -8.67 -1.12 5.25
N VAL A 60 -8.53 -2.37 4.82
CA VAL A 60 -8.05 -2.68 3.48
C VAL A 60 -9.27 -2.84 2.59
N ALA A 61 -9.43 -1.96 1.63
CA ALA A 61 -10.45 -2.09 0.60
C ALA A 61 -9.96 -2.99 -0.54
N VAL A 62 -10.88 -3.70 -1.17
CA VAL A 62 -10.66 -4.41 -2.42
C VAL A 62 -11.62 -3.91 -3.48
N PHE A 63 -11.12 -3.79 -4.69
CA PHE A 63 -11.87 -3.46 -5.90
C PHE A 63 -11.77 -4.61 -6.89
N ASP A 64 -12.77 -4.77 -7.72
CA ASP A 64 -12.62 -5.47 -8.98
C ASP A 64 -11.93 -4.52 -9.97
N TYR A 65 -11.04 -5.05 -10.78
CA TYR A 65 -10.25 -4.24 -11.70
C TYR A 65 -10.21 -4.84 -13.11
N SER A 66 -10.41 -3.99 -14.09
CA SER A 66 -10.09 -4.24 -15.48
C SER A 66 -9.46 -2.99 -16.11
N ARG A 67 -8.79 -3.16 -17.24
CA ARG A 67 -8.22 -2.00 -17.95
C ARG A 67 -9.31 -1.07 -18.52
N GLU A 68 -10.46 -1.62 -18.84
CA GLU A 68 -11.58 -0.91 -19.45
C GLU A 68 -12.38 -0.12 -18.40
N GLU A 69 -12.74 -0.78 -17.31
CA GLU A 69 -13.62 -0.20 -16.29
C GLU A 69 -12.86 0.48 -15.14
N GLY A 70 -11.54 0.17 -15.00
CA GLY A 70 -10.74 0.66 -13.88
C GLY A 70 -11.12 -0.02 -12.56
N LEU A 71 -11.18 0.77 -11.48
CA LEU A 71 -11.54 0.30 -10.14
C LEU A 71 -13.06 0.32 -9.96
N THR A 72 -13.68 -0.84 -9.78
CA THR A 72 -15.12 -1.00 -9.59
C THR A 72 -15.44 -1.81 -8.34
N ASN A 73 -16.69 -1.85 -7.92
CA ASN A 73 -17.19 -2.73 -6.88
C ASN A 73 -16.36 -2.70 -5.58
N ARG A 74 -16.11 -1.49 -5.04
CA ARG A 74 -15.39 -1.31 -3.77
C ARG A 74 -16.09 -2.05 -2.63
N ARG A 75 -15.33 -2.82 -1.87
CA ARG A 75 -15.78 -3.52 -0.67
C ARG A 75 -14.67 -3.58 0.38
N VAL A 76 -15.02 -3.76 1.63
CA VAL A 76 -14.05 -4.01 2.70
C VAL A 76 -13.56 -5.45 2.57
N LEU A 77 -12.24 -5.65 2.46
CA LEU A 77 -11.61 -6.96 2.53
C LEU A 77 -11.24 -7.30 3.96
N VAL A 78 -10.59 -6.37 4.64
CA VAL A 78 -10.14 -6.52 6.03
C VAL A 78 -10.52 -5.27 6.79
N ASP A 79 -11.13 -5.44 7.93
CA ASP A 79 -11.24 -4.42 8.96
C ASP A 79 -10.02 -4.61 9.86
N VAL A 80 -8.98 -3.84 9.58
CA VAL A 80 -7.60 -4.19 9.95
C VAL A 80 -7.43 -4.31 11.43
N LEU A 81 -8.22 -3.65 12.23
CA LEU A 81 -7.87 -3.59 13.63
C LEU A 81 -9.02 -3.23 14.56
N ASP A 82 -9.36 -4.18 15.39
CA ASP A 82 -9.87 -3.92 16.73
C ASP A 82 -8.73 -3.30 17.55
N GLY A 83 -8.49 -1.99 17.47
CA GLY A 83 -7.42 -1.41 18.24
C GLY A 83 -6.85 -0.11 17.66
N GLU A 84 -5.60 0.20 17.93
CA GLU A 84 -4.96 1.47 17.61
C GLU A 84 -4.20 1.50 16.29
N GLY A 85 -3.93 0.34 15.68
CA GLY A 85 -3.18 0.24 14.43
C GLY A 85 -3.96 0.77 13.23
N LYS A 86 -3.24 1.27 12.24
CA LYS A 86 -3.80 1.79 11.00
C LYS A 86 -3.01 1.25 9.81
N PRO A 87 -3.67 0.88 8.71
CA PRO A 87 -2.98 0.44 7.50
C PRO A 87 -2.27 1.63 6.84
N ASP A 88 -1.05 1.38 6.38
CA ASP A 88 -0.23 2.36 5.66
C ASP A 88 0.12 1.81 4.27
N GLY A 89 1.38 1.63 3.91
CA GLY A 89 1.77 1.00 2.67
C GLY A 89 1.40 -0.48 2.61
N LEU A 90 1.23 -1.03 1.43
CA LEU A 90 0.99 -2.45 1.19
C LEU A 90 1.72 -2.97 -0.05
N THR A 91 1.91 -4.27 -0.10
CA THR A 91 2.35 -5.02 -1.30
C THR A 91 1.66 -6.38 -1.37
N VAL A 92 1.75 -7.05 -2.51
CA VAL A 92 1.16 -8.38 -2.73
C VAL A 92 2.27 -9.36 -3.11
N ASP A 93 2.23 -10.56 -2.54
CA ASP A 93 3.15 -11.63 -2.89
C ASP A 93 2.66 -12.48 -4.10
N ALA A 94 3.50 -13.38 -4.58
CA ALA A 94 3.21 -14.22 -5.74
C ALA A 94 2.09 -15.25 -5.49
N GLU A 95 1.77 -15.53 -4.23
CA GLU A 95 0.66 -16.40 -3.83
C GLU A 95 -0.66 -15.63 -3.67
N GLY A 96 -0.62 -14.29 -3.80
CA GLY A 96 -1.76 -13.39 -3.62
C GLY A 96 -1.95 -12.90 -2.19
N GLY A 97 -1.04 -13.20 -1.27
CA GLY A 97 -1.03 -12.68 0.09
C GLY A 97 -0.81 -11.18 0.11
N ILE A 98 -1.59 -10.45 0.91
CA ILE A 98 -1.56 -8.99 1.01
C ILE A 98 -0.77 -8.61 2.26
N TRP A 99 0.38 -7.97 2.09
CA TRP A 99 1.26 -7.51 3.15
C TRP A 99 1.00 -6.04 3.44
N VAL A 100 0.59 -5.73 4.66
CA VAL A 100 0.15 -4.39 5.07
C VAL A 100 1.02 -3.90 6.22
N ALA A 101 1.63 -2.74 6.07
CA ALA A 101 2.28 -2.06 7.17
C ALA A 101 1.23 -1.51 8.14
N VAL A 102 1.37 -1.86 9.42
CA VAL A 102 0.46 -1.43 10.49
C VAL A 102 1.15 -0.39 11.33
N ILE A 103 0.94 0.88 10.98
CA ILE A 103 1.52 2.01 11.71
C ILE A 103 0.99 2.06 13.14
N SER A 104 1.85 2.41 14.09
CA SER A 104 1.62 2.43 15.54
C SER A 104 1.72 1.08 16.26
N HIS A 105 1.94 -0.03 15.54
CA HIS A 105 2.14 -1.35 16.16
C HIS A 105 3.53 -1.95 15.89
N GLY A 106 4.32 -1.36 14.98
CA GLY A 106 5.60 -1.95 14.59
C GLY A 106 5.45 -3.32 13.92
N GLN A 107 4.41 -3.50 13.11
CA GLN A 107 4.06 -4.78 12.53
C GLN A 107 3.83 -4.68 11.02
N ILE A 108 4.08 -5.78 10.32
CA ILE A 108 3.57 -6.04 8.99
C ILE A 108 2.63 -7.25 9.11
N HIS A 109 1.40 -7.10 8.66
CA HIS A 109 0.41 -8.17 8.63
C HIS A 109 0.31 -8.74 7.22
N ARG A 110 0.33 -10.06 7.10
CA ARG A 110 -0.04 -10.77 5.87
C ARG A 110 -1.47 -11.27 5.98
N TYR A 111 -2.28 -10.94 5.00
CA TYR A 111 -3.64 -11.46 4.86
C TYR A 111 -3.75 -12.36 3.64
N THR A 112 -4.59 -13.39 3.73
CA THR A 112 -4.94 -14.18 2.55
C THR A 112 -5.76 -13.35 1.55
N PRO A 113 -5.92 -13.78 0.28
CA PRO A 113 -6.79 -13.10 -0.69
C PRO A 113 -8.25 -12.96 -0.25
N GLU A 114 -8.68 -13.73 0.75
CA GLU A 114 -10.03 -13.69 1.38
C GLU A 114 -10.09 -12.77 2.60
N GLY A 115 -8.95 -12.18 3.02
CA GLY A 115 -8.87 -11.23 4.12
C GLY A 115 -8.65 -11.87 5.51
N THR A 116 -8.25 -13.13 5.56
CA THR A 116 -7.88 -13.78 6.84
C THR A 116 -6.43 -13.46 7.18
N LEU A 117 -6.18 -13.04 8.45
CA LEU A 117 -4.81 -12.84 8.94
C LEU A 117 -4.05 -14.17 8.94
N ASP A 118 -2.92 -14.21 8.27
CA ASP A 118 -2.11 -15.41 8.04
C ASP A 118 -0.76 -15.34 8.76
N GLU A 119 -0.09 -14.19 8.70
CA GLU A 119 1.23 -14.00 9.31
C GLU A 119 1.37 -12.58 9.88
N VAL A 120 2.16 -12.43 10.94
CA VAL A 120 2.57 -11.15 11.51
C VAL A 120 4.09 -11.11 11.64
N VAL A 121 4.72 -10.10 11.04
CA VAL A 121 6.14 -9.80 11.21
C VAL A 121 6.28 -8.65 12.20
N GLU A 122 6.92 -8.92 13.34
CA GLU A 122 7.25 -7.91 14.34
C GLU A 122 8.52 -7.14 13.93
N VAL A 123 8.44 -5.82 14.00
CA VAL A 123 9.56 -4.91 13.73
C VAL A 123 9.86 -4.13 15.00
N PRO A 124 11.12 -4.04 15.46
CA PRO A 124 11.46 -3.42 16.75
C PRO A 124 11.40 -1.88 16.71
N VAL A 125 10.31 -1.32 16.19
CA VAL A 125 10.01 0.11 16.12
C VAL A 125 8.51 0.32 16.24
N GLN A 126 8.08 1.52 16.60
CA GLN A 126 6.64 1.82 16.72
C GLN A 126 5.95 2.02 15.37
N LYS A 127 6.66 2.56 14.36
CA LYS A 127 6.06 3.02 13.11
C LYS A 127 6.64 2.34 11.89
N THR A 128 6.01 1.26 11.47
CA THR A 128 6.19 0.69 10.14
C THR A 128 5.34 1.48 9.13
N THR A 129 5.88 1.82 7.97
CA THR A 129 5.19 2.70 7.01
C THR A 129 4.89 2.04 5.67
N ALA A 130 5.78 1.20 5.17
CA ALA A 130 5.53 0.45 3.94
C ALA A 130 6.37 -0.82 3.91
N CYS A 131 6.02 -1.72 3.00
CA CYS A 131 6.81 -2.90 2.71
C CYS A 131 6.79 -3.20 1.21
N THR A 132 7.85 -3.85 0.72
CA THR A 132 7.95 -4.31 -0.66
C THR A 132 8.91 -5.47 -0.77
N PHE A 133 8.67 -6.36 -1.72
CA PHE A 133 9.59 -7.45 -2.03
C PHE A 133 10.71 -6.99 -2.96
N GLY A 134 11.89 -7.55 -2.77
CA GLY A 134 13.07 -7.27 -3.58
C GLY A 134 14.15 -8.34 -3.41
N GLY A 135 15.37 -8.02 -3.88
CA GLY A 135 16.44 -8.98 -4.06
C GLY A 135 16.34 -9.71 -5.40
N ASP A 136 17.38 -10.43 -5.80
CA ASP A 136 17.47 -11.09 -7.10
C ASP A 136 16.35 -12.15 -7.30
N ASP A 137 15.92 -12.77 -6.21
CA ASP A 137 14.88 -13.79 -6.17
C ASP A 137 13.52 -13.28 -5.71
N LEU A 138 13.38 -11.96 -5.46
CA LEU A 138 12.20 -11.33 -4.88
C LEU A 138 11.75 -11.95 -3.55
N GLY A 139 12.64 -12.64 -2.85
CA GLY A 139 12.34 -13.36 -1.60
C GLY A 139 12.60 -12.55 -0.33
N THR A 140 13.02 -11.29 -0.46
CA THR A 140 13.30 -10.42 0.68
C THR A 140 12.24 -9.34 0.78
N LEU A 141 11.52 -9.30 1.90
CA LEU A 141 10.59 -8.21 2.23
C LEU A 141 11.37 -7.10 2.92
N TYR A 142 11.45 -5.94 2.27
CA TYR A 142 12.00 -4.71 2.83
C TYR A 142 10.89 -3.91 3.49
N ILE A 143 11.18 -3.34 4.66
CA ILE A 143 10.20 -2.63 5.49
C ILE A 143 10.76 -1.26 5.83
N THR A 144 10.04 -0.21 5.48
CA THR A 144 10.38 1.16 5.85
C THR A 144 9.70 1.55 7.14
N THR A 145 10.33 2.46 7.88
CA THR A 145 9.86 2.95 9.18
C THR A 145 9.98 4.46 9.27
N SER A 146 9.30 5.09 10.22
CA SER A 146 9.30 6.54 10.41
C SER A 146 9.64 6.93 11.83
N TRP A 147 10.38 8.03 11.96
CA TRP A 147 10.61 8.74 13.22
C TRP A 147 9.74 10.00 13.36
N GLU A 148 8.82 10.22 12.42
CA GLU A 148 7.90 11.36 12.43
C GLU A 148 7.08 11.42 13.74
N ASN A 149 7.00 12.62 14.36
CA ASN A 149 6.33 12.85 15.64
C ASN A 149 6.87 12.01 16.83
N LEU A 150 8.12 11.54 16.76
CA LEU A 150 8.84 10.98 17.89
C LEU A 150 9.88 11.99 18.39
N GLU A 151 10.14 12.00 19.70
CA GLU A 151 11.26 12.76 20.24
C GLU A 151 12.60 12.09 19.84
N ARG A 152 13.65 12.89 19.71
CA ARG A 152 14.95 12.38 19.29
C ARG A 152 15.48 11.38 20.33
N GLY A 153 15.62 10.12 19.92
CA GLY A 153 16.11 9.01 20.75
C GLY A 153 15.01 8.24 21.49
N GLU A 154 13.74 8.61 21.32
CA GLU A 154 12.61 7.85 21.86
C GLU A 154 12.54 6.44 21.27
N ASP A 155 12.79 6.32 19.97
CA ASP A 155 12.90 5.04 19.25
C ASP A 155 14.20 5.07 18.42
N PRO A 156 15.29 4.49 18.91
CA PRO A 156 16.62 4.59 18.27
C PRO A 156 16.71 3.97 16.88
N LEU A 157 15.79 3.07 16.53
CA LEU A 157 15.73 2.39 15.24
C LEU A 157 14.69 2.98 14.30
N ALA A 158 13.90 3.96 14.73
CA ALA A 158 12.92 4.62 13.90
C ALA A 158 13.58 5.32 12.70
N GLY A 159 12.98 5.18 11.53
CA GLY A 159 13.53 5.66 10.25
C GLY A 159 14.54 4.69 9.59
N ALA A 160 14.87 3.56 10.22
CA ALA A 160 15.70 2.53 9.60
C ALA A 160 14.93 1.72 8.54
N LEU A 161 15.66 1.09 7.65
CA LEU A 161 15.16 0.09 6.72
C LEU A 161 15.43 -1.30 7.30
N PHE A 162 14.38 -2.11 7.40
CA PHE A 162 14.47 -3.50 7.83
C PHE A 162 14.28 -4.45 6.66
N ALA A 163 14.73 -5.69 6.82
CA ALA A 163 14.58 -6.75 5.84
C ALA A 163 14.34 -8.09 6.51
N VAL A 164 13.44 -8.90 5.95
CA VAL A 164 13.14 -10.25 6.40
C VAL A 164 12.89 -11.17 5.20
N ARG A 165 13.07 -12.47 5.38
CA ARG A 165 12.73 -13.49 4.37
C ARG A 165 11.56 -14.32 4.89
N PRO A 166 10.32 -13.98 4.51
CA PRO A 166 9.13 -14.64 5.04
C PRO A 166 8.83 -16.02 4.43
N GLY A 167 9.64 -16.47 3.47
CA GLY A 167 9.44 -17.77 2.83
C GLY A 167 8.59 -17.73 1.56
N VAL A 168 8.00 -16.60 1.23
CA VAL A 168 7.29 -16.35 -0.03
C VAL A 168 8.05 -15.34 -0.88
N THR A 169 7.70 -15.19 -2.15
CA THR A 169 8.33 -14.23 -3.07
C THR A 169 7.34 -13.17 -3.51
N GLY A 170 7.85 -11.99 -3.83
CA GLY A 170 7.06 -10.92 -4.43
C GLY A 170 6.82 -11.10 -5.93
N LEU A 171 6.13 -10.14 -6.50
CA LEU A 171 5.91 -10.05 -7.94
C LEU A 171 6.96 -9.13 -8.58
N PRO A 172 7.37 -9.39 -9.83
CA PRO A 172 8.19 -8.45 -10.59
C PRO A 172 7.51 -7.09 -10.69
N ALA A 173 8.29 -6.01 -10.54
CA ALA A 173 7.77 -4.66 -10.74
C ALA A 173 7.16 -4.51 -12.14
N ARG A 174 6.00 -3.88 -12.21
CA ARG A 174 5.35 -3.58 -13.49
C ARG A 174 5.97 -2.32 -14.08
N PRO A 175 6.65 -2.37 -15.23
CA PRO A 175 7.24 -1.20 -15.82
C PRO A 175 6.16 -0.23 -16.29
N PHE A 176 6.37 1.05 -16.07
CA PHE A 176 5.56 2.08 -16.72
C PHE A 176 5.93 2.14 -18.21
N ALA A 177 4.92 2.01 -19.06
CA ALA A 177 5.08 1.90 -20.50
C ALA A 177 4.86 3.24 -21.24
N GLY A 178 4.85 4.36 -20.49
CA GLY A 178 4.61 5.70 -21.05
C GLY A 178 5.87 6.47 -21.39
#